data_121b646d46a828b00a574f28ebd7b087
#
_entry.id   121b646d46a828b00a574f28ebd7b087
#
_cell.length_a   1.000
_cell.length_b   1.000
_cell.length_c   1.000
_cell.angle_alpha   90.00
_cell.angle_beta   90.00
_cell.angle_gamma   90.00
#
_symmetry.space_group_name_H-M   'P 1'
#
loop_
_entity.id
_entity.type
_entity.pdbx_description
1 polymer ?
#
loop_
_entity_poly.entity_id
_entity_poly.type
_entity_poly.pdbx_seq_one_letter_code
_entity_poly.pdbx_strand_id
1 'polypeptide(L)'
;MTEPKEGIAVSYAATQNSHSRNQLDKVINHALQNGGYVGGWYNKENGLYYFDSTRLFPEDSIQAAFQFGKENGQQSVFVLSTATEIPIVEYGNNYRLTDPIKPRLEIK
;
A
#
# COMPACT_ATOMS: atom_id res chain seq x y z
N MET A 1 -11.70 -8.04 11.12
CA MET A 1 -11.33 -7.00 10.14
C MET A 1 -11.87 -7.39 8.77
N THR A 2 -12.62 -6.52 8.17
CA THR A 2 -13.20 -6.77 6.85
C THR A 2 -12.19 -6.35 5.79
N GLU A 3 -12.02 -7.16 4.76
CA GLU A 3 -11.14 -6.83 3.66
C GLU A 3 -11.73 -5.71 2.82
N PRO A 4 -11.04 -4.57 2.65
CA PRO A 4 -11.55 -3.48 1.83
C PRO A 4 -11.50 -3.83 0.35
N LYS A 5 -12.49 -3.38 -0.41
CA LYS A 5 -12.58 -3.62 -1.86
C LYS A 5 -12.38 -2.35 -2.68
N GLU A 6 -12.42 -1.21 -2.04
CA GLU A 6 -12.27 0.08 -2.69
C GLU A 6 -11.30 0.94 -1.92
N GLY A 7 -10.75 1.94 -2.59
CA GLY A 7 -9.83 2.89 -2.00
C GLY A 7 -8.42 2.73 -2.53
N ILE A 8 -7.55 3.59 -2.03
CA ILE A 8 -6.15 3.62 -2.41
C ILE A 8 -5.34 3.24 -1.18
N ALA A 9 -4.63 2.13 -1.25
CA ALA A 9 -3.84 1.60 -0.15
C ALA A 9 -2.40 2.11 -0.24
N VAL A 10 -1.88 2.63 0.86
CA VAL A 10 -0.51 3.12 0.94
C VAL A 10 0.13 2.55 2.21
N SER A 11 1.30 1.94 2.06
CA SER A 11 2.00 1.31 3.17
C SER A 11 2.70 2.33 4.05
N TYR A 12 2.76 2.04 5.36
CA TYR A 12 3.55 2.81 6.32
C TYR A 12 5.01 2.38 6.28
N ALA A 13 5.91 3.34 6.42
CA ALA A 13 7.34 3.04 6.52
C ALA A 13 7.67 2.23 7.77
N ALA A 14 6.93 2.45 8.86
CA ALA A 14 7.21 1.83 10.15
C ALA A 14 7.21 0.31 10.14
N THR A 15 6.46 -0.31 9.23
CA THR A 15 6.34 -1.77 9.14
C THR A 15 6.96 -2.34 7.87
N GLN A 16 7.76 -1.56 7.17
CA GLN A 16 8.38 -1.98 5.92
C GLN A 16 9.32 -3.16 6.14
N ASN A 17 9.34 -4.08 5.18
CA ASN A 17 10.19 -5.29 5.19
C ASN A 17 9.87 -6.30 6.30
N SER A 18 8.66 -6.28 6.83
CA SER A 18 8.23 -7.24 7.86
C SER A 18 7.82 -8.55 7.20
N HIS A 19 8.46 -9.67 7.58
CA HIS A 19 8.19 -10.95 6.91
C HIS A 19 8.17 -12.17 7.84
N SER A 20 8.31 -11.99 9.13
CA SER A 20 8.25 -13.13 10.07
C SER A 20 7.00 -13.03 10.94
N ARG A 21 6.69 -14.12 11.65
CA ARG A 21 5.53 -14.12 12.54
C ARG A 21 5.63 -13.05 13.63
N ASN A 22 6.83 -12.86 14.19
CA ASN A 22 7.04 -11.80 15.18
C ASN A 22 6.80 -10.41 14.57
N GLN A 23 7.24 -10.24 13.34
CA GLN A 23 7.03 -8.98 12.62
C GLN A 23 5.57 -8.81 12.21
N LEU A 24 4.86 -9.91 11.94
CA LEU A 24 3.43 -9.83 11.66
C LEU A 24 2.66 -9.26 12.86
N ASP A 25 3.00 -9.68 14.07
CA ASP A 25 2.37 -9.13 15.27
C ASP A 25 2.60 -7.62 15.39
N LYS A 26 3.82 -7.17 15.09
CA LYS A 26 4.14 -5.75 15.04
C LYS A 26 3.29 -5.01 14.02
N VAL A 27 3.11 -5.59 12.83
CA VAL A 27 2.31 -5.01 11.76
C VAL A 27 0.85 -4.89 12.19
N ILE A 28 0.30 -5.94 12.77
CA ILE A 28 -1.08 -5.96 13.25
C ILE A 28 -1.29 -4.89 14.32
N ASN A 29 -0.38 -4.79 15.29
CA ASN A 29 -0.47 -3.79 16.33
C ASN A 29 -0.43 -2.37 15.77
N HIS A 30 0.46 -2.12 14.81
CA HIS A 30 0.54 -0.82 14.16
C HIS A 30 -0.76 -0.48 13.44
N ALA A 31 -1.31 -1.42 12.69
CA ALA A 31 -2.56 -1.20 11.98
C ALA A 31 -3.72 -0.90 12.93
N LEU A 32 -3.80 -1.63 14.05
CA LEU A 32 -4.84 -1.38 15.05
C LEU A 32 -4.72 0.00 15.68
N GLN A 33 -3.51 0.44 15.98
CA GLN A 33 -3.28 1.75 16.60
C GLN A 33 -3.58 2.90 15.66
N ASN A 34 -3.47 2.68 14.35
CA ASN A 34 -3.65 3.72 13.35
C ASN A 34 -4.96 3.60 12.57
N GLY A 35 -5.83 2.68 12.97
CA GLY A 35 -7.13 2.49 12.31
C GLY A 35 -7.02 2.03 10.87
N GLY A 36 -5.94 1.34 10.54
CA GLY A 36 -5.67 0.92 9.17
C GLY A 36 -5.90 -0.55 8.92
N TYR A 37 -5.20 -1.09 7.95
CA TYR A 37 -5.33 -2.46 7.49
C TYR A 37 -3.97 -3.13 7.40
N VAL A 38 -3.97 -4.46 7.37
CA VAL A 38 -2.75 -5.24 7.13
C VAL A 38 -2.77 -5.71 5.69
N GLY A 39 -1.73 -5.37 4.94
CA GLY A 39 -1.51 -5.86 3.59
C GLY A 39 -0.45 -6.94 3.58
N GLY A 40 -0.40 -7.70 2.50
CA GLY A 40 0.61 -8.72 2.33
C GLY A 40 0.96 -8.94 0.87
N TRP A 41 2.19 -9.40 0.64
CA TRP A 41 2.62 -9.74 -0.72
C TRP A 41 3.74 -10.77 -0.67
N TYR A 42 3.82 -11.57 -1.72
CA TYR A 42 4.81 -12.62 -1.84
C TYR A 42 5.96 -12.18 -2.72
N ASN A 43 7.19 -12.31 -2.22
CA ASN A 43 8.38 -11.99 -3.00
C ASN A 43 8.94 -13.27 -3.59
N LYS A 44 8.84 -13.41 -4.91
CA LYS A 44 9.28 -14.60 -5.63
C LYS A 44 10.79 -14.78 -5.62
N GLU A 45 11.54 -13.70 -5.48
CA GLU A 45 13.00 -13.74 -5.53
C GLU A 45 13.58 -14.41 -4.30
N ASN A 46 12.99 -14.18 -3.12
CA ASN A 46 13.51 -14.77 -1.88
C ASN A 46 12.55 -15.77 -1.23
N GLY A 47 11.36 -15.95 -1.80
CA GLY A 47 10.39 -16.91 -1.27
C GLY A 47 9.71 -16.50 0.02
N LEU A 48 9.79 -15.24 0.40
CA LEU A 48 9.21 -14.73 1.64
C LEU A 48 7.91 -14.01 1.40
N TYR A 49 7.00 -14.12 2.36
CA TYR A 49 5.75 -13.37 2.35
C TYR A 49 5.90 -12.17 3.28
N TYR A 50 5.67 -10.99 2.75
CA TYR A 50 5.83 -9.74 3.49
C TYR A 50 4.49 -9.18 3.93
N PHE A 51 4.49 -8.49 5.06
CA PHE A 51 3.31 -7.85 5.62
C PHE A 51 3.59 -6.36 5.82
N ASP A 52 2.57 -5.53 5.69
CA ASP A 52 2.70 -4.13 6.01
C ASP A 52 1.41 -3.58 6.61
N SER A 53 1.56 -2.56 7.44
CA SER A 53 0.45 -1.75 7.91
C SER A 53 0.14 -0.74 6.81
N THR A 54 -1.14 -0.58 6.49
CA THR A 54 -1.58 0.15 5.32
C THR A 54 -2.65 1.16 5.72
N ARG A 55 -2.54 2.39 5.20
CA ARG A 55 -3.57 3.39 5.31
C ARG A 55 -4.39 3.40 4.02
N LEU A 56 -5.72 3.50 4.18
CA LEU A 56 -6.63 3.50 3.05
C LEU A 56 -7.18 4.92 2.83
N PHE A 57 -7.10 5.39 1.59
CA PHE A 57 -7.62 6.69 1.17
C PHE A 57 -8.81 6.49 0.23
N PRO A 58 -9.78 7.42 0.22
CA PRO A 58 -10.82 7.40 -0.81
C PRO A 58 -10.22 7.53 -2.20
N GLU A 59 -10.87 6.94 -3.20
CA GLU A 59 -10.35 6.95 -4.58
C GLU A 59 -10.23 8.35 -5.17
N ASP A 60 -11.03 9.30 -4.70
CA ASP A 60 -10.94 10.69 -5.15
C ASP A 60 -9.85 11.48 -4.44
N SER A 61 -9.08 10.86 -3.55
CA SER A 61 -8.03 11.51 -2.79
C SER A 61 -6.62 11.07 -3.21
N ILE A 62 -6.41 10.92 -4.52
CA ILE A 62 -5.13 10.40 -5.05
C ILE A 62 -3.94 11.28 -4.66
N GLN A 63 -4.12 12.60 -4.61
CA GLN A 63 -3.03 13.50 -4.25
C GLN A 63 -2.61 13.31 -2.79
N ALA A 64 -3.58 13.14 -1.89
CA ALA A 64 -3.31 12.86 -0.49
C ALA A 64 -2.60 11.51 -0.32
N ALA A 65 -3.03 10.50 -1.07
CA ALA A 65 -2.39 9.19 -1.04
C ALA A 65 -0.94 9.26 -1.52
N PHE A 66 -0.67 10.01 -2.57
CA PHE A 66 0.69 10.20 -3.08
C PHE A 66 1.56 10.92 -2.07
N GLN A 67 1.03 11.98 -1.46
CA GLN A 67 1.77 12.74 -0.45
C GLN A 67 2.14 11.84 0.74
N PHE A 68 1.18 11.06 1.21
CA PHE A 68 1.42 10.12 2.29
C PHE A 68 2.47 9.08 1.89
N GLY A 69 2.38 8.55 0.67
CA GLY A 69 3.35 7.60 0.15
C GLY A 69 4.76 8.17 0.11
N LYS A 70 4.91 9.41 -0.35
CA LYS A 70 6.21 10.07 -0.38
C LYS A 70 6.76 10.23 1.04
N GLU A 71 5.93 10.65 1.98
CA GLU A 71 6.33 10.81 3.38
C GLU A 71 6.78 9.50 4.02
N ASN A 72 6.27 8.38 3.52
CA ASN A 72 6.60 7.05 4.02
C ASN A 72 7.62 6.33 3.14
N GLY A 73 8.25 7.02 2.22
CA GLY A 73 9.29 6.44 1.36
C GLY A 73 8.79 5.37 0.41
N GLN A 74 7.51 5.38 0.07
CA GLN A 74 6.94 4.40 -0.83
C GLN A 74 7.13 4.82 -2.28
N GLN A 75 7.25 3.82 -3.17
CA GLN A 75 7.43 4.07 -4.60
C GLN A 75 6.12 4.06 -5.35
N SER A 76 5.06 3.55 -4.74
CA SER A 76 3.77 3.41 -5.40
C SER A 76 2.64 3.35 -4.38
N VAL A 77 1.42 3.56 -4.87
CA VAL A 77 0.18 3.33 -4.14
C VAL A 77 -0.61 2.25 -4.87
N PHE A 78 -1.57 1.63 -4.20
CA PHE A 78 -2.33 0.53 -4.78
C PHE A 78 -3.83 0.84 -4.78
N VAL A 79 -4.44 0.79 -5.97
CA VAL A 79 -5.89 1.00 -6.12
C VAL A 79 -6.58 -0.35 -6.01
N LEU A 80 -7.39 -0.52 -4.96
CA LEU A 80 -7.99 -1.82 -4.64
C LEU A 80 -9.04 -2.26 -5.65
N SER A 81 -9.90 -1.33 -6.10
CA SER A 81 -11.01 -1.68 -6.99
C SER A 81 -10.56 -2.26 -8.32
N THR A 82 -9.38 -1.85 -8.80
CA THR A 82 -8.84 -2.31 -10.08
C THR A 82 -7.63 -3.22 -9.91
N ALA A 83 -7.20 -3.44 -8.67
CA ALA A 83 -6.01 -4.23 -8.34
C ALA A 83 -4.79 -3.75 -9.12
N THR A 84 -4.59 -2.43 -9.17
CA THR A 84 -3.50 -1.83 -9.93
C THR A 84 -2.59 -1.00 -9.06
N GLU A 85 -1.31 -1.03 -9.37
CA GLU A 85 -0.28 -0.24 -8.71
C GLU A 85 -0.02 1.02 -9.52
N ILE A 86 -0.01 2.18 -8.83
CA ILE A 86 0.29 3.45 -9.47
C ILE A 86 1.60 3.98 -8.90
N PRO A 87 2.64 4.12 -9.73
CA PRO A 87 3.91 4.68 -9.26
C PRO A 87 3.73 6.11 -8.78
N ILE A 88 4.43 6.45 -7.70
CA ILE A 88 4.47 7.83 -7.21
C ILE A 88 5.54 8.55 -8.00
N VAL A 89 5.09 9.38 -8.96
CA VAL A 89 5.99 10.17 -9.78
C VAL A 89 5.56 11.62 -9.73
N GLU A 90 6.50 12.51 -9.93
CA GLU A 90 6.19 13.92 -9.90
C GLU A 90 5.86 14.41 -11.31
N TYR A 91 4.60 14.75 -11.50
CA TYR A 91 4.12 15.43 -12.71
C TYR A 91 3.67 16.84 -12.32
N GLY A 92 4.60 17.58 -11.72
CA GLY A 92 4.21 18.82 -11.09
C GLY A 92 3.24 18.53 -9.96
N ASN A 93 2.07 19.12 -9.98
CA ASN A 93 1.06 18.87 -8.95
C ASN A 93 -0.12 18.06 -9.48
N ASN A 94 0.02 17.46 -10.66
CA ASN A 94 -1.09 16.78 -11.29
C ASN A 94 -0.78 15.31 -11.50
N TYR A 95 -1.68 14.47 -11.04
CA TYR A 95 -1.67 13.07 -11.36
C TYR A 95 -3.10 12.60 -11.57
N ARG A 96 -3.29 11.68 -12.52
CA ARG A 96 -4.62 11.19 -12.87
C ARG A 96 -4.69 9.70 -12.70
N LEU A 97 -5.77 9.22 -12.08
CA LEU A 97 -6.03 7.79 -11.98
C LEU A 97 -6.25 7.14 -13.35
N THR A 98 -6.55 7.95 -14.36
CA THR A 98 -6.75 7.46 -15.71
C THR A 98 -5.47 7.29 -16.53
N ASP A 99 -4.32 7.66 -15.96
CA ASP A 99 -3.05 7.43 -16.61
C ASP A 99 -2.78 5.92 -16.71
N PRO A 100 -1.92 5.47 -17.65
CA PRO A 100 -1.65 4.06 -17.80
C PRO A 100 -1.18 3.41 -16.50
N ILE A 101 -1.80 2.29 -16.15
CA ILE A 101 -1.54 1.59 -14.90
C ILE A 101 -1.26 0.14 -15.21
N LYS A 102 -0.24 -0.42 -14.57
CA LYS A 102 0.07 -1.84 -14.70
C LYS A 102 -0.54 -2.61 -13.54
N PRO A 103 -1.19 -3.77 -13.80
CA PRO A 103 -1.65 -4.64 -12.73
C PRO A 103 -0.48 -5.07 -11.85
N ARG A 104 -0.71 -5.15 -10.56
CA ARG A 104 0.28 -5.65 -9.63
C ARG A 104 0.17 -7.17 -9.57
N LEU A 105 1.20 -7.85 -10.03
CA LEU A 105 1.15 -9.30 -10.22
C LEU A 105 1.53 -10.09 -8.96
N GLU A 106 2.25 -9.49 -8.02
CA GLU A 106 2.75 -10.16 -6.83
C GLU A 106 1.78 -10.19 -5.67
N ILE A 107 0.67 -9.50 -5.75
CA ILE A 107 -0.31 -9.45 -4.67
C ILE A 107 -1.16 -10.71 -4.70
N LYS A 108 -1.27 -11.34 -3.56
CA LYS A 108 -2.07 -12.55 -3.36
C LYS A 108 -3.35 -12.26 -2.60
#